data_4d1860ad954b735cecc4d67720423c8b
#
_entry.id   4d1860ad954b735cecc4d67720423c8b
#
_cell.length_a   1.000
_cell.length_b   1.000
_cell.length_c   1.000
_cell.angle_alpha   90.00
_cell.angle_beta   90.00
_cell.angle_gamma   90.00
#
_symmetry.space_group_name_H-M   'P 1'
#
loop_
_entity.id
_entity.type
_entity.pdbx_description
1 polymer ?
#
loop_
_entity_poly.entity_id
_entity_poly.type
_entity_poly.pdbx_seq_one_letter_code
_entity_poly.pdbx_strand_id
1 'polypeptide(L)'
;MKKLPFTIIHKNTNVDFFFDLHKETKCSKQVGEISEELINIVDKFIKKNPTTSDGDLFQALALLIATRVYISPFENRKILNMLFTMTEEGLSNIELGKKSKIGNS
;
A
#
# COMPACT_ATOMS: atom_id res chain seq x y z
N MET A 1 7.48 -16.95 7.64
CA MET A 1 6.57 -15.88 7.19
C MET A 1 7.19 -15.17 6.01
N LYS A 2 6.41 -14.96 4.96
CA LYS A 2 6.92 -14.30 3.76
C LYS A 2 7.02 -12.80 3.98
N LYS A 3 8.10 -12.22 3.48
CA LYS A 3 8.33 -10.77 3.57
C LYS A 3 8.66 -10.22 2.19
N LEU A 4 8.15 -9.02 1.93
CA LEU A 4 8.42 -8.30 0.68
C LEU A 4 9.25 -7.08 1.01
N PRO A 5 10.49 -6.99 0.52
CA PRO A 5 11.26 -5.75 0.66
C PRO A 5 10.64 -4.65 -0.20
N PHE A 6 10.46 -3.48 0.37
CA PHE A 6 9.83 -2.37 -0.34
C PHE A 6 10.44 -1.05 0.13
N THR A 7 10.46 -0.07 -0.75
CA THR A 7 10.96 1.25 -0.44
C THR A 7 9.93 2.29 -0.86
N ILE A 8 9.60 3.20 0.02
CA ILE A 8 8.80 4.37 -0.33
C ILE A 8 9.62 5.64 -0.14
N ILE A 9 9.21 6.69 -0.83
CA ILE A 9 9.85 8.00 -0.74
C ILE A 9 8.84 8.98 -0.17
N HIS A 10 9.23 9.64 0.91
CA HIS A 10 8.37 10.62 1.57
C HIS A 10 9.21 11.78 2.07
N LYS A 11 8.92 12.99 1.59
CA LYS A 11 9.61 14.22 2.01
C LYS A 11 11.14 14.07 1.93
N ASN A 12 11.65 13.66 0.76
CA ASN A 12 13.07 13.44 0.50
C ASN A 12 13.72 12.39 1.41
N THR A 13 12.93 11.48 1.92
CA THR A 13 13.41 10.39 2.75
C THR A 13 13.02 9.06 2.12
N ASN A 14 14.01 8.17 1.96
CA ASN A 14 13.74 6.78 1.62
C ASN A 14 13.35 6.05 2.90
N VAL A 15 12.28 5.29 2.84
CA VAL A 15 11.90 4.40 3.92
C VAL A 15 11.97 2.98 3.38
N ASP A 16 12.96 2.23 3.84
CA ASP A 16 13.16 0.82 3.47
C ASP A 16 12.55 -0.06 4.55
N PHE A 17 11.69 -0.96 4.15
CA PHE A 17 11.03 -1.84 5.12
C PHE A 17 10.73 -3.19 4.49
N PHE A 18 10.44 -4.17 5.36
CA PHE A 18 9.94 -5.47 4.94
C PHE A 18 8.46 -5.52 5.27
N PHE A 19 7.65 -5.70 4.22
CA PHE A 19 6.20 -5.83 4.38
C PHE A 19 5.87 -7.29 4.64
N ASP A 20 5.25 -7.57 5.78
CA ASP A 20 4.85 -8.93 6.14
C ASP A 20 3.68 -9.36 5.26
N LEU A 21 3.83 -10.48 4.58
CA LEU A 21 2.81 -10.99 3.69
C LEU A 21 1.94 -12.02 4.42
N HIS A 22 0.65 -11.96 4.14
CA HIS A 22 -0.30 -12.93 4.67
C HIS A 22 0.02 -14.33 4.16
N LYS A 23 -0.25 -15.34 4.97
CA LYS A 23 0.02 -16.74 4.61
C LYS A 23 -0.71 -17.20 3.33
N GLU A 24 -1.81 -16.54 3.00
CA GLU A 24 -2.57 -16.83 1.77
C GLU A 24 -1.96 -16.19 0.53
N THR A 25 -0.95 -15.34 0.67
CA THR A 25 -0.27 -14.72 -0.45
C THR A 25 0.48 -15.78 -1.25
N LYS A 26 0.17 -15.90 -2.54
CA LYS A 26 0.76 -16.92 -3.39
C LYS A 26 2.02 -16.44 -4.12
N CYS A 27 2.07 -15.18 -4.49
CA CYS A 27 3.17 -14.65 -5.29
C CYS A 27 3.58 -13.27 -4.82
N SER A 28 4.68 -13.20 -4.06
CA SER A 28 5.20 -11.94 -3.54
C SER A 28 5.62 -10.98 -4.66
N LYS A 29 6.14 -11.53 -5.77
CA LYS A 29 6.51 -10.71 -6.93
C LYS A 29 5.31 -9.94 -7.48
N GLN A 30 4.18 -10.60 -7.63
CA GLN A 30 2.96 -9.94 -8.12
C GLN A 30 2.44 -8.90 -7.14
N VAL A 31 2.54 -9.16 -5.83
CA VAL A 31 2.18 -8.16 -4.82
C VAL A 31 3.02 -6.91 -5.01
N GLY A 32 4.34 -7.06 -5.18
CA GLY A 32 5.23 -5.93 -5.42
C GLY A 32 4.89 -5.17 -6.69
N GLU A 33 4.66 -5.87 -7.80
CA GLU A 33 4.33 -5.26 -9.09
C GLU A 33 3.02 -4.48 -9.02
N ILE A 34 1.96 -5.07 -8.46
CA ILE A 34 0.68 -4.40 -8.32
C ILE A 34 0.81 -3.17 -7.42
N SER A 35 1.54 -3.31 -6.32
CA SER A 35 1.74 -2.21 -5.37
C SER A 35 2.45 -1.03 -6.03
N GLU A 36 3.51 -1.29 -6.80
CA GLU A 36 4.22 -0.24 -7.53
C GLU A 36 3.32 0.45 -8.54
N GLU A 37 2.55 -0.32 -9.29
CA GLU A 37 1.63 0.24 -10.29
C GLU A 37 0.57 1.13 -9.63
N LEU A 38 -0.02 0.67 -8.53
CA LEU A 38 -1.04 1.45 -7.82
C LEU A 38 -0.46 2.74 -7.26
N ILE A 39 0.72 2.67 -6.65
CA ILE A 39 1.39 3.86 -6.11
C ILE A 39 1.71 4.83 -7.23
N ASN A 40 2.22 4.35 -8.36
CA ASN A 40 2.55 5.19 -9.50
C ASN A 40 1.31 5.88 -10.09
N ILE A 41 0.19 5.18 -10.17
CA ILE A 41 -1.07 5.76 -10.65
C ILE A 41 -1.50 6.91 -9.74
N VAL A 42 -1.46 6.69 -8.43
CA VAL A 42 -1.81 7.71 -7.44
C VAL A 42 -0.89 8.93 -7.57
N ASP A 43 0.42 8.70 -7.62
CA ASP A 43 1.41 9.76 -7.72
C ASP A 43 1.22 10.59 -8.98
N LYS A 44 0.99 9.95 -10.12
CA LYS A 44 0.75 10.63 -11.40
C LYS A 44 -0.52 11.46 -11.36
N PHE A 45 -1.59 10.92 -10.77
CA PHE A 45 -2.86 11.62 -10.66
C PHE A 45 -2.71 12.90 -9.81
N ILE A 46 -2.06 12.78 -8.67
CA ILE A 46 -1.84 13.93 -7.77
C ILE A 46 -0.99 14.99 -8.47
N LYS A 47 0.02 14.57 -9.22
CA LYS A 47 0.89 15.48 -9.95
C LYS A 47 0.14 16.30 -11.00
N LYS A 48 -0.82 15.66 -11.70
CA LYS A 48 -1.68 16.32 -12.68
C LYS A 48 -2.78 17.16 -12.03
N ASN A 49 -3.20 16.79 -10.83
CA ASN A 49 -4.33 17.41 -10.15
C ASN A 49 -3.90 17.80 -8.73
N PRO A 50 -3.05 18.84 -8.61
CA PRO A 50 -2.44 19.18 -7.32
C PRO A 50 -3.42 19.68 -6.25
N THR A 51 -4.67 19.93 -6.62
CA THR A 51 -5.72 20.33 -5.67
C THR A 51 -6.44 19.12 -5.04
N THR A 52 -6.08 17.90 -5.43
CA THR A 52 -6.66 16.68 -4.85
C THR A 52 -6.36 16.61 -3.35
N SER A 53 -7.40 16.47 -2.54
CA SER A 53 -7.21 16.33 -1.10
C SER A 53 -6.94 14.88 -0.71
N ASP A 54 -6.34 14.69 0.47
CA ASP A 54 -6.16 13.35 1.03
C ASP A 54 -7.51 12.67 1.23
N GLY A 55 -8.54 13.42 1.63
CA GLY A 55 -9.88 12.89 1.78
C GLY A 55 -10.44 12.31 0.48
N ASP A 56 -10.23 13.01 -0.63
CA ASP A 56 -10.65 12.53 -1.95
C ASP A 56 -9.94 11.23 -2.31
N LEU A 57 -8.64 11.17 -2.05
CA LEU A 57 -7.83 10.00 -2.32
C LEU A 57 -8.30 8.80 -1.49
N PHE A 58 -8.49 8.99 -0.19
CA PHE A 58 -8.95 7.91 0.67
C PHE A 58 -10.35 7.43 0.30
N GLN A 59 -11.23 8.35 -0.12
CA GLN A 59 -12.56 7.98 -0.60
C GLN A 59 -12.46 7.08 -1.84
N ALA A 60 -11.57 7.42 -2.77
CA ALA A 60 -11.33 6.62 -3.96
C ALA A 60 -10.77 5.24 -3.64
N LEU A 61 -9.82 5.18 -2.68
CA LEU A 61 -9.25 3.91 -2.24
C LEU A 61 -10.33 3.04 -1.59
N ALA A 62 -11.22 3.63 -0.80
CA ALA A 62 -12.32 2.90 -0.18
C ALA A 62 -13.26 2.33 -1.25
N LEU A 63 -13.55 3.08 -2.30
CA LEU A 63 -14.37 2.59 -3.41
C LEU A 63 -13.69 1.41 -4.13
N LEU A 64 -12.39 1.52 -4.39
CA LEU A 64 -11.63 0.44 -5.01
C LEU A 64 -11.71 -0.83 -4.15
N ILE A 65 -11.45 -0.69 -2.85
CA ILE A 65 -11.48 -1.82 -1.91
C ILE A 65 -12.88 -2.44 -1.88
N ALA A 66 -13.92 -1.63 -1.74
CA ALA A 66 -15.30 -2.11 -1.70
C ALA A 66 -15.66 -2.89 -2.96
N THR A 67 -15.26 -2.37 -4.12
CA THR A 67 -15.50 -3.02 -5.40
C THR A 67 -14.82 -4.38 -5.47
N ARG A 68 -13.54 -4.43 -5.08
CA ARG A 68 -12.78 -5.68 -5.12
C ARG A 68 -13.30 -6.71 -4.13
N VAL A 69 -13.71 -6.27 -2.95
CA VAL A 69 -14.32 -7.16 -1.95
C VAL A 69 -15.63 -7.71 -2.47
N TYR A 70 -16.47 -6.86 -3.05
CA TYR A 70 -17.76 -7.28 -3.59
C TYR A 70 -17.63 -8.34 -4.69
N ILE A 71 -16.65 -8.18 -5.57
CA ILE A 71 -16.40 -9.10 -6.69
C ILE A 71 -15.78 -10.41 -6.19
N SER A 72 -15.08 -10.39 -5.07
CA SER A 72 -14.42 -11.58 -4.52
C SER A 72 -15.43 -12.69 -4.23
N PRO A 73 -15.07 -13.97 -4.49
CA PRO A 73 -15.95 -15.10 -4.18
C PRO A 73 -16.01 -15.43 -2.69
N PHE A 74 -15.23 -14.74 -1.85
CA PHE A 74 -15.19 -15.02 -0.41
C PHE A 74 -16.18 -14.15 0.35
N GLU A 75 -16.45 -14.50 1.60
CA GLU A 75 -17.34 -13.73 2.45
C GLU A 75 -16.81 -12.32 2.66
N ASN A 76 -17.64 -11.31 2.33
CA ASN A 76 -17.21 -9.91 2.31
C ASN A 76 -16.64 -9.43 3.65
N ARG A 77 -17.30 -9.78 4.75
CA ARG A 77 -16.86 -9.33 6.08
C ARG A 77 -15.49 -9.90 6.47
N LYS A 78 -15.25 -11.16 6.11
CA LYS A 78 -13.93 -11.78 6.38
C LYS A 78 -12.83 -11.11 5.59
N ILE A 79 -13.09 -10.78 4.32
CA ILE A 79 -12.11 -10.09 3.48
C ILE A 79 -11.83 -8.69 4.01
N LEU A 80 -12.86 -7.95 4.42
CA LEU A 80 -12.67 -6.62 5.00
C LEU A 80 -11.82 -6.66 6.27
N ASN A 81 -12.11 -7.62 7.17
CA ASN A 81 -11.33 -7.77 8.40
C ASN A 81 -9.88 -8.11 8.11
N MET A 82 -9.64 -9.00 7.14
CA MET A 82 -8.29 -9.36 6.71
C MET A 82 -7.55 -8.15 6.16
N LEU A 83 -8.20 -7.37 5.28
CA LEU A 83 -7.60 -6.16 4.70
C LEU A 83 -7.27 -5.14 5.78
N PHE A 84 -8.15 -4.96 6.74
CA PHE A 84 -7.90 -4.04 7.85
C PHE A 84 -6.66 -4.46 8.65
N THR A 85 -6.56 -5.74 8.98
CA THR A 85 -5.42 -6.28 9.71
C THR A 85 -4.12 -6.12 8.92
N MET A 86 -4.14 -6.46 7.62
CA MET A 86 -2.98 -6.29 6.74
C MET A 86 -2.55 -4.82 6.67
N THR A 87 -3.51 -3.90 6.62
CA THR A 87 -3.22 -2.47 6.54
C THR A 87 -2.55 -1.97 7.82
N GLU A 88 -3.06 -2.38 8.98
CA GLU A 88 -2.45 -2.03 10.26
C GLU A 88 -1.02 -2.57 10.38
N GLU A 89 -0.83 -3.82 10.01
CA GLU A 89 0.50 -4.44 10.03
C GLU A 89 1.45 -3.74 9.07
N GLY A 90 0.96 -3.43 7.86
CA GLY A 90 1.74 -2.70 6.86
C GLY A 90 2.18 -1.34 7.35
N LEU A 91 1.27 -0.59 7.98
CA LEU A 91 1.61 0.71 8.55
C LEU A 91 2.69 0.57 9.62
N SER A 92 2.57 -0.42 10.51
CA SER A 92 3.59 -0.69 11.51
C SER A 92 4.94 -1.04 10.90
N ASN A 93 4.94 -1.85 9.83
CA ASN A 93 6.18 -2.19 9.12
C ASN A 93 6.87 -0.95 8.56
N ILE A 94 6.10 -0.02 8.00
CA ILE A 94 6.64 1.24 7.46
C ILE A 94 7.22 2.10 8.57
N GLU A 95 6.49 2.23 9.68
CA GLU A 95 6.93 3.04 10.83
C GLU A 95 8.24 2.52 11.44
N LEU A 96 8.44 1.21 11.40
CA LEU A 96 9.66 0.57 11.90
C LEU A 96 10.77 0.50 10.85
N GLY A 97 10.50 0.95 9.63
CA GLY A 97 11.44 0.88 8.53
C GLY A 97 12.66 1.78 8.73
N LYS A 98 13.73 1.43 8.02
CA LYS A 98 14.96 2.22 8.02
C LYS A 98 14.78 3.46 7.14
N LYS A 99 15.03 4.62 7.71
CA LYS A 99 14.89 5.91 7.03
C LYS A 99 16.26 6.46 6.67
N SER A 100 16.39 6.99 5.45
CA SER A 100 17.60 7.65 4.98
C SER A 100 17.25 8.79 4.06
N LYS A 101 17.97 9.91 4.18
CA LYS A 101 17.73 11.06 3.33
C LYS A 101 18.21 10.80 1.91
N ILE A 102 17.48 11.36 0.95
CA ILE A 102 17.85 11.34 -0.46
C ILE A 102 18.71 12.57 -0.74
N GLY A 103 19.75 12.37 -1.53
CA GLY A 103 20.65 13.44 -1.91
C GLY A 103 21.73 13.68 -0.91
N ASN A 104 22.39 14.84 -1.04
CA ASN A 104 23.49 15.21 -0.15
C ASN A 104 22.95 15.61 1.22
N SER A 105 23.35 14.89 2.18
CA SER A 105 23.03 15.20 3.56
C SER A 105 24.23 15.77 4.26
#